data_de9c6742b644e505193b5dd2945d44ab
#
_entry.id   de9c6742b644e505193b5dd2945d44ab
#
_cell.length_a   1.000
_cell.length_b   1.000
_cell.length_c   1.000
_cell.angle_alpha   90.00
_cell.angle_beta   90.00
_cell.angle_gamma   90.00
#
_symmetry.space_group_name_H-M   'P 1'
#
loop_
_entity.id
_entity.type
_entity.pdbx_description
1 polymer ?
#
loop_
_entity_poly.entity_id
_entity_poly.type
_entity_poly.pdbx_seq_one_letter_code
_entity_poly.pdbx_strand_id
1 'polypeptide(L)' 'MKNAKNLEIYIQSPLGGNITPEEIRARLPQGAESCYVRVDQNLIWWVRGDETGAIEIWSDDR' A
#
# COMPACT_ATOMS: atom_id res chain seq x y z
N MET A 1 13.94 4.86 25.07
CA MET A 1 13.13 5.20 23.97
C MET A 1 13.04 4.14 22.92
N LYS A 2 11.87 3.91 22.48
CA LYS A 2 11.68 2.85 21.56
C LYS A 2 12.07 3.21 20.18
N ASN A 3 12.55 2.25 19.50
CA ASN A 3 13.05 2.44 18.19
C ASN A 3 11.97 2.10 17.20
N ALA A 4 11.62 3.05 16.36
CA ALA A 4 10.52 2.85 15.43
C ALA A 4 10.81 1.82 14.37
N LYS A 5 12.08 1.47 14.16
CA LYS A 5 12.36 0.52 13.10
C LYS A 5 11.88 -0.89 13.44
N ASN A 6 11.52 -1.14 14.70
CA ASN A 6 10.95 -2.43 15.07
C ASN A 6 9.46 -2.43 15.10
N LEU A 7 8.85 -1.34 14.71
CA LEU A 7 7.41 -1.23 14.71
C LEU A 7 6.83 -2.02 13.55
N GLU A 8 5.86 -2.84 13.84
CA GLU A 8 5.15 -3.58 12.79
C GLU A 8 3.87 -2.85 12.46
N ILE A 9 3.68 -2.56 11.20
CA ILE A 9 2.51 -1.83 10.75
C ILE A 9 1.73 -2.71 9.80
N TYR A 10 0.45 -2.88 10.09
CA TYR A 10 -0.43 -3.67 9.24
C TYR A 10 -1.63 -2.84 8.86
N ILE A 11 -1.99 -2.90 7.60
CA ILE A 11 -3.19 -2.25 7.09
C ILE A 11 -4.18 -3.35 6.80
N GLN A 12 -5.33 -3.29 7.43
CA GLN A 12 -6.29 -4.37 7.38
C GLN A 12 -7.47 -4.04 6.48
N SER A 13 -7.91 -5.05 5.78
CA SER A 13 -9.13 -4.95 5.01
C SER A 13 -10.31 -5.25 5.93
N PRO A 14 -11.42 -4.56 5.77
CA PRO A 14 -12.62 -4.92 6.54
C PRO A 14 -13.11 -6.34 6.25
N LEU A 15 -12.68 -6.92 5.16
CA LEU A 15 -13.08 -8.27 4.80
C LEU A 15 -12.05 -9.32 5.22
N GLY A 16 -11.02 -8.90 5.94
CA GLY A 16 -9.93 -9.80 6.32
C GLY A 16 -8.74 -9.57 5.41
N GLY A 17 -7.60 -9.95 5.80
CA GLY A 17 -6.40 -9.74 5.02
C GLY A 17 -5.65 -8.52 5.49
N ASN A 18 -4.34 -8.59 5.36
CA ASN A 18 -3.43 -7.53 5.78
C ASN A 18 -2.47 -7.21 4.67
N ILE A 19 -1.93 -6.00 4.72
CA ILE A 19 -0.81 -5.65 3.86
C ILE A 19 0.10 -4.75 4.69
N THR A 20 1.39 -4.85 4.44
CA THR A 20 2.36 -4.07 5.19
C THR A 20 2.94 -3.00 4.28
N PRO A 21 3.55 -1.96 4.88
CA PRO A 21 4.21 -0.94 4.07
C PRO A 21 5.29 -1.49 3.16
N GLU A 22 5.98 -2.53 3.61
CA GLU A 22 7.00 -3.14 2.76
C GLU A 22 6.39 -3.78 1.53
N GLU A 23 5.24 -4.42 1.70
CA GLU A 23 4.56 -5.02 0.57
C GLU A 23 4.04 -3.96 -0.38
N ILE A 24 3.55 -2.85 0.16
CA ILE A 24 3.09 -1.76 -0.67
C ILE A 24 4.25 -1.22 -1.48
N ARG A 25 5.38 -1.01 -0.82
CA ARG A 25 6.55 -0.47 -1.48
C ARG A 25 7.01 -1.35 -2.62
N ALA A 26 6.96 -2.67 -2.41
CA ALA A 26 7.40 -3.61 -3.42
C ALA A 26 6.50 -3.64 -4.64
N ARG A 27 5.25 -3.21 -4.51
CA ARG A 27 4.31 -3.27 -5.60
C ARG A 27 4.17 -1.98 -6.36
N LEU A 28 4.75 -0.90 -5.85
CA LEU A 28 4.66 0.39 -6.51
C LEU A 28 5.66 0.46 -7.66
N PRO A 29 5.35 1.28 -8.67
CA PRO A 29 6.31 1.45 -9.76
C PRO A 29 7.55 2.15 -9.25
N GLN A 30 8.65 1.88 -9.90
CA GLN A 30 9.90 2.47 -9.54
C GLN A 30 9.83 3.97 -9.72
N GLY A 31 10.33 4.70 -8.74
CA GLY A 31 10.31 6.15 -8.81
C GLY A 31 9.07 6.79 -8.25
N ALA A 32 8.11 6.01 -7.76
CA ALA A 32 6.93 6.58 -7.14
C ALA A 32 7.36 7.44 -5.95
N GLU A 33 6.78 8.63 -5.84
CA GLU A 33 7.16 9.58 -4.81
C GLU A 33 6.22 9.55 -3.63
N SER A 34 4.98 9.16 -3.86
CA SER A 34 4.01 9.05 -2.78
C SER A 34 2.93 8.08 -3.19
N CYS A 35 2.20 7.63 -2.22
CA CYS A 35 1.07 6.76 -2.50
C CYS A 35 0.00 6.99 -1.45
N TYR A 36 -1.21 6.67 -1.81
CA TYR A 36 -2.37 6.83 -0.95
C TYR A 36 -3.11 5.52 -0.92
N VAL A 37 -3.21 4.92 0.25
CA VAL A 37 -3.83 3.62 0.40
C VAL A 37 -5.30 3.84 0.72
N ARG A 38 -6.16 3.38 -0.17
CA ARG A 38 -7.59 3.51 0.01
C ARG A 38 -8.18 2.12 0.19
N VAL A 39 -8.28 1.71 1.44
CA VAL A 39 -8.80 0.38 1.75
C VAL A 39 -10.25 0.25 1.30
N ASP A 40 -11.00 1.33 1.41
CA ASP A 40 -12.39 1.32 1.00
C ASP A 40 -12.57 1.07 -0.49
N GLN A 41 -11.54 1.39 -1.28
CA GLN A 41 -11.58 1.15 -2.72
C GLN A 41 -10.78 -0.06 -3.12
N ASN A 42 -10.03 -0.63 -2.18
CA ASN A 42 -9.11 -1.72 -2.48
C ASN A 42 -8.05 -1.28 -3.48
N LEU A 43 -7.60 -0.02 -3.35
CA LEU A 43 -6.64 0.54 -4.29
C LEU A 43 -5.54 1.28 -3.55
N ILE A 44 -4.37 1.29 -4.16
CA ILE A 44 -3.28 2.14 -3.77
C ILE A 44 -3.02 3.09 -4.93
N TRP A 45 -3.25 4.37 -4.70
CA TRP A 45 -3.00 5.38 -5.72
C TRP A 45 -1.57 5.86 -5.55
N TRP A 46 -0.85 5.97 -6.64
CA TRP A 46 0.54 6.39 -6.58
C TRP A 46 0.76 7.62 -7.47
N VAL A 47 1.80 8.37 -7.13
CA VAL A 47 2.18 9.57 -7.86
C VAL A 47 3.65 9.48 -8.19
N ARG A 48 3.97 9.73 -9.43
CA ARG A 48 5.35 9.75 -9.88
C ARG A 48 5.49 10.91 -10.85
N GLY A 49 6.00 12.06 -10.35
CA GLY A 49 6.06 13.25 -11.17
C GLY A 49 4.67 13.67 -11.60
N ASP A 50 4.45 13.72 -12.90
CA ASP A 50 3.15 14.07 -13.45
C ASP A 50 2.26 12.88 -13.67
N GLU A 51 2.74 11.69 -13.39
CA GLU A 51 1.99 10.48 -13.61
C GLU A 51 1.28 10.03 -12.36
N THR A 52 0.10 9.48 -12.51
CA THR A 52 -0.61 8.86 -11.42
C THR A 52 -1.19 7.55 -11.90
N GLY A 53 -1.44 6.66 -10.97
CA GLY A 53 -2.07 5.40 -11.31
C GLY A 53 -2.55 4.73 -10.05
N ALA A 54 -3.06 3.52 -10.20
CA ALA A 54 -3.57 2.76 -9.07
C ALA A 54 -3.31 1.29 -9.28
N ILE A 55 -3.10 0.60 -8.16
CA ILE A 55 -2.98 -0.85 -8.18
C ILE A 55 -3.91 -1.40 -7.12
N GLU A 56 -4.34 -2.63 -7.31
CA GLU A 56 -5.20 -3.29 -6.33
C GLU A 56 -4.39 -3.70 -5.12
N ILE A 57 -4.98 -3.58 -3.94
CA ILE A 57 -4.34 -4.03 -2.73
C ILE A 57 -4.47 -5.54 -2.61
N TRP A 58 -5.69 -6.03 -2.57
CA TRP A 58 -5.95 -7.47 -2.42
C TRP A 58 -6.66 -7.97 -3.65
N SER A 59 -6.10 -9.01 -4.21
CA SER A 59 -6.68 -9.60 -5.38
C SER A 59 -7.80 -10.53 -4.96
N ASP A 60 -8.90 -10.43 -5.67
CA ASP A 60 -10.05 -11.25 -5.34
C ASP A 60 -10.24 -12.30 -6.40
N ASP A 61 -9.19 -13.01 -6.72
CA ASP A 61 -9.36 -13.96 -7.74
C ASP A 61 -9.68 -15.29 -7.17
N ARG A 62 -10.71 -15.77 -7.50
CA ARG A 62 -11.15 -17.00 -6.97
C ARG A 62 -11.54 -17.95 -8.00
#